data_2b49689c4a25e7ddcb94e15d3ad5a62b
#
_entry.id   2b49689c4a25e7ddcb94e15d3ad5a62b
#
_cell.length_a   1.000
_cell.length_b   1.000
_cell.length_c   1.000
_cell.angle_alpha   90.00
_cell.angle_beta   90.00
_cell.angle_gamma   90.00
#
_symmetry.space_group_name_H-M   'P 1'
#
loop_
_entity.id
_entity.type
_entity.pdbx_description
1 polymer ?
#
loop_
_entity_poly.entity_id
_entity_poly.type
_entity_poly.pdbx_seq_one_letter_code
_entity_poly.pdbx_strand_id
1 'polypeptide(L)'
;CYEWGPYGFDQSSRKGFTQLHEGEALQGVGGPGTYHSVGSAWSCLSNTPLRMYKHFNHEGGNCSPLLAHWPDGISKGDRWVRSPVHLIDFMPTVLEVAQGEYPESHRGEEVHPLEGRSLFPFFQGASEASERVLCFDHFESSAIRKGGWKLVRGNNRYKNRIWELYDLSKDRCETENLISEKPKLAKELEAEWLAWAKRMKISPYYEFVEKNPPRVLTKIRKNPKGYYLFQHGDQVNREQAPDFTGKPFELIVSLERGKVKDGVLVSHGGSSSGYSLYLDDGRIVFACRNRGTLNLLMSNEPLPTG
;
A
#
# COMPACT_ATOMS: atom_id res chain seq x y z
N CYS A 1 7.80 7.51 2.51
CA CYS A 1 8.04 7.74 1.08
C CYS A 1 7.20 6.80 0.23
N TYR A 2 6.69 7.25 -0.87
CA TYR A 2 5.84 6.49 -1.79
C TYR A 2 6.66 6.03 -2.99
N GLU A 3 6.64 4.72 -3.26
CA GLU A 3 7.53 4.08 -4.25
C GLU A 3 6.97 3.97 -5.66
N TRP A 4 5.68 4.28 -5.84
CA TRP A 4 4.98 4.11 -7.09
C TRP A 4 5.38 5.20 -8.10
N GLY A 5 5.90 4.77 -9.21
CA GLY A 5 6.24 5.55 -10.37
C GLY A 5 7.58 5.12 -10.95
N PRO A 6 7.59 4.37 -12.05
CA PRO A 6 8.83 4.04 -12.76
C PRO A 6 9.49 5.26 -13.42
N TYR A 7 8.83 6.41 -13.41
CA TYR A 7 9.17 7.57 -14.23
C TYR A 7 9.44 8.84 -13.41
N GLY A 8 10.00 8.71 -12.22
CA GLY A 8 10.34 9.90 -11.45
C GLY A 8 9.09 10.51 -10.79
N PHE A 9 8.82 11.75 -10.96
CA PHE A 9 7.92 12.55 -10.17
C PHE A 9 6.48 12.55 -10.67
N ASP A 10 5.73 11.47 -10.44
CA ASP A 10 4.29 11.46 -10.63
C ASP A 10 3.62 12.29 -9.53
N GLN A 11 2.86 13.28 -9.90
CA GLN A 11 2.07 14.07 -8.98
C GLN A 11 0.59 13.94 -9.28
N SER A 12 -0.22 13.70 -8.27
CA SER A 12 -1.65 13.88 -8.37
C SER A 12 -2.04 15.22 -7.76
N SER A 13 -2.80 16.02 -8.48
CA SER A 13 -3.41 17.22 -7.91
C SER A 13 -4.62 16.85 -7.07
N ARG A 14 -5.08 17.78 -6.20
CA ARG A 14 -6.36 17.62 -5.45
C ARG A 14 -7.57 17.40 -6.35
N LYS A 15 -7.48 17.71 -7.63
CA LYS A 15 -8.52 17.49 -8.65
C LYS A 15 -8.48 16.08 -9.26
N GLY A 16 -7.64 15.18 -8.74
CA GLY A 16 -7.56 13.79 -9.21
C GLY A 16 -6.77 13.59 -10.50
N PHE A 17 -6.07 14.61 -10.98
CA PHE A 17 -5.23 14.49 -12.16
C PHE A 17 -3.78 14.18 -11.76
N THR A 18 -3.20 13.17 -12.39
CA THR A 18 -1.76 12.93 -12.30
C THR A 18 -1.06 13.88 -13.25
N GLN A 19 -0.11 14.64 -12.73
CA GLN A 19 0.71 15.54 -13.49
C GLN A 19 2.17 15.11 -13.37
N LEU A 20 2.82 14.89 -14.52
CA LEU A 20 4.26 14.70 -14.56
C LEU A 20 4.95 16.08 -14.51
N HIS A 21 5.94 16.19 -13.65
CA HIS A 21 6.78 17.37 -13.55
C HIS A 21 8.15 17.05 -14.13
N GLU A 22 8.49 17.68 -15.25
CA GLU A 22 9.77 17.55 -15.93
C GLU A 22 10.41 18.94 -16.14
N GLY A 23 11.73 18.99 -16.20
CA GLY A 23 12.46 20.25 -16.42
C GLY A 23 12.15 21.30 -15.36
N GLU A 24 11.82 22.51 -15.76
CA GLU A 24 11.53 23.62 -14.86
C GLU A 24 10.29 23.40 -13.97
N ALA A 25 9.32 22.59 -14.43
CA ALA A 25 8.14 22.26 -13.66
C ALA A 25 8.46 21.47 -12.36
N LEU A 26 9.66 20.88 -12.26
CA LEU A 26 10.13 20.22 -11.02
C LEU A 26 10.21 21.19 -9.83
N GLN A 27 10.36 22.49 -10.07
CA GLN A 27 10.36 23.51 -9.02
C GLN A 27 9.00 23.62 -8.29
N GLY A 28 7.92 23.19 -8.95
CA GLY A 28 6.58 23.13 -8.35
C GLY A 28 6.31 21.93 -7.44
N VAL A 29 7.24 20.98 -7.38
CA VAL A 29 7.11 19.74 -6.58
C VAL A 29 7.10 20.08 -5.10
N GLY A 30 6.09 19.55 -4.36
CA GLY A 30 5.91 19.85 -2.95
C GLY A 30 5.07 21.09 -2.65
N GLY A 31 4.68 21.85 -3.67
CA GLY A 31 3.78 22.98 -3.52
C GLY A 31 2.34 22.58 -3.14
N PRO A 32 1.47 23.54 -2.80
CA PRO A 32 0.09 23.29 -2.41
C PRO A 32 -0.68 22.48 -3.48
N GLY A 33 -1.35 21.42 -3.06
CA GLY A 33 -2.14 20.57 -3.95
C GLY A 33 -1.32 19.57 -4.76
N THR A 34 -0.02 19.48 -4.54
CA THR A 34 0.84 18.47 -5.16
C THR A 34 1.02 17.25 -4.25
N TYR A 35 1.15 16.11 -4.89
CA TYR A 35 1.47 14.83 -4.25
C TYR A 35 2.37 14.05 -5.21
N HIS A 36 3.53 13.60 -4.74
CA HIS A 36 4.42 12.91 -5.64
C HIS A 36 5.02 11.63 -5.06
N SER A 37 5.42 10.77 -5.96
CA SER A 37 6.11 9.52 -5.71
C SER A 37 7.58 9.69 -6.08
N VAL A 38 8.46 9.27 -5.20
CA VAL A 38 9.92 9.43 -5.39
C VAL A 38 10.61 8.21 -6.00
N GLY A 39 9.87 7.11 -6.15
CA GLY A 39 10.44 5.85 -6.60
C GLY A 39 11.29 5.12 -5.53
N SER A 40 11.65 3.88 -5.82
CA SER A 40 12.31 2.98 -4.86
C SER A 40 13.68 3.48 -4.42
N ALA A 41 14.50 3.99 -5.34
CA ALA A 41 15.85 4.42 -5.03
C ALA A 41 15.86 5.61 -4.05
N TRP A 42 15.06 6.63 -4.31
CA TRP A 42 14.93 7.77 -3.41
C TRP A 42 14.23 7.41 -2.09
N SER A 43 13.31 6.43 -2.12
CA SER A 43 12.68 5.93 -0.90
C SER A 43 13.70 5.23 0.00
N CYS A 44 14.61 4.42 -0.55
CA CYS A 44 15.73 3.84 0.20
C CYS A 44 16.64 4.93 0.76
N LEU A 45 17.05 5.89 -0.09
CA LEU A 45 17.95 6.97 0.33
C LEU A 45 17.36 7.79 1.49
N SER A 46 16.06 8.11 1.42
CA SER A 46 15.36 8.88 2.46
C SER A 46 15.28 8.17 3.82
N ASN A 47 15.41 6.86 3.85
CA ASN A 47 15.35 6.05 5.07
C ASN A 47 16.74 5.63 5.58
N THR A 48 17.81 6.00 4.89
CA THR A 48 19.19 5.70 5.31
C THR A 48 19.44 6.19 6.75
N PRO A 49 20.08 5.37 7.61
CA PRO A 49 20.72 4.09 7.32
C PRO A 49 19.80 2.86 7.45
N LEU A 50 18.51 3.03 7.73
CA LEU A 50 17.56 1.94 7.91
C LEU A 50 17.21 1.29 6.57
N ARG A 51 17.11 -0.04 6.59
CA ARG A 51 16.88 -0.83 5.39
C ARG A 51 15.43 -0.74 4.93
N MET A 52 15.21 -0.70 3.61
CA MET A 52 13.93 -0.68 2.94
C MET A 52 13.10 0.59 3.20
N TYR A 53 11.82 0.56 2.88
CA TYR A 53 10.89 1.68 2.89
C TYR A 53 9.44 1.19 2.99
N LYS A 54 8.47 2.07 2.83
CA LYS A 54 7.02 1.74 2.83
C LYS A 54 6.73 0.44 2.07
N HIS A 55 5.82 -0.36 2.60
CA HIS A 55 5.41 -1.71 2.20
C HIS A 55 6.32 -2.84 2.69
N PHE A 56 7.46 -2.53 3.28
CA PHE A 56 8.27 -3.51 3.97
C PHE A 56 8.15 -3.35 5.48
N ASN A 57 8.26 -4.46 6.21
CA ASN A 57 8.31 -4.45 7.67
C ASN A 57 9.74 -4.43 8.21
N HIS A 58 10.72 -4.18 7.35
CA HIS A 58 12.08 -3.81 7.75
C HIS A 58 12.09 -2.43 8.44
N GLU A 59 13.14 -2.11 9.17
CA GLU A 59 13.21 -0.88 9.97
C GLU A 59 12.93 0.39 9.16
N GLY A 60 13.40 0.50 7.91
CA GLY A 60 13.11 1.64 7.05
C GLY A 60 11.64 1.75 6.62
N GLY A 61 10.87 0.68 6.75
CA GLY A 61 9.44 0.68 6.40
C GLY A 61 8.51 0.91 7.57
N ASN A 62 8.93 0.60 8.80
CA ASN A 62 8.04 0.67 9.96
C ASN A 62 8.61 1.40 11.18
N CYS A 63 9.88 1.76 11.20
CA CYS A 63 10.49 2.51 12.30
C CYS A 63 10.46 4.01 12.02
N SER A 64 9.35 4.66 12.38
CA SER A 64 9.21 6.12 12.29
C SER A 64 9.32 6.77 13.67
N PRO A 65 9.89 7.97 13.79
CA PRO A 65 9.91 8.69 15.06
C PRO A 65 8.49 9.12 15.45
N LEU A 66 8.19 9.03 16.74
CA LEU A 66 7.01 9.61 17.36
C LEU A 66 7.42 10.82 18.17
N LEU A 67 6.76 11.96 17.92
CA LEU A 67 6.91 13.18 18.69
C LEU A 67 5.62 13.43 19.47
N ALA A 68 5.74 13.64 20.76
CA ALA A 68 4.60 14.02 21.62
C ALA A 68 4.87 15.41 22.24
N HIS A 69 3.90 16.30 22.09
CA HIS A 69 3.93 17.63 22.68
C HIS A 69 2.62 17.89 23.41
N TRP A 70 2.69 18.01 24.72
CA TRP A 70 1.55 18.28 25.58
C TRP A 70 2.04 18.99 26.85
N PRO A 71 2.09 20.33 26.83
CA PRO A 71 2.68 21.14 27.93
C PRO A 71 2.11 20.85 29.31
N ASP A 72 0.78 20.62 29.38
CA ASP A 72 0.09 20.41 30.67
C ASP A 72 0.11 18.95 31.15
N GLY A 73 0.50 18.01 30.28
CA GLY A 73 0.42 16.55 30.55
C GLY A 73 1.75 15.82 30.54
N ILE A 74 2.80 16.38 29.94
CA ILE A 74 4.13 15.80 29.93
C ILE A 74 4.98 16.42 31.00
N SER A 75 5.26 15.67 32.07
CA SER A 75 5.97 16.16 33.25
C SER A 75 7.43 16.55 33.01
N LYS A 76 8.08 15.93 32.02
CA LYS A 76 9.47 16.17 31.62
C LYS A 76 9.57 16.21 30.11
N GLY A 77 9.75 17.39 29.54
CA GLY A 77 10.05 17.59 28.12
C GLY A 77 11.49 17.24 27.73
N ASP A 78 11.83 17.46 26.46
CA ASP A 78 13.19 17.38 25.88
C ASP A 78 13.94 16.09 26.17
N ARG A 79 13.26 14.96 26.09
CA ARG A 79 13.86 13.66 26.35
C ARG A 79 13.58 12.65 25.26
N TRP A 80 14.45 11.67 25.15
CA TRP A 80 14.31 10.54 24.26
C TRP A 80 13.86 9.30 25.02
N VAL A 81 12.80 8.65 24.50
CA VAL A 81 12.37 7.33 24.91
C VAL A 81 12.78 6.33 23.81
N ARG A 82 13.55 5.33 24.18
CA ARG A 82 14.10 4.33 23.25
C ARG A 82 13.23 3.07 23.13
N SER A 83 12.26 2.90 24.01
CA SER A 83 11.32 1.79 23.96
C SER A 83 10.49 1.84 22.68
N PRO A 84 10.31 0.70 21.99
CA PRO A 84 9.48 0.64 20.82
C PRO A 84 8.02 0.89 21.18
N VAL A 85 7.38 1.77 20.43
CA VAL A 85 5.96 2.10 20.51
C VAL A 85 5.30 1.78 19.16
N HIS A 86 3.97 1.69 19.16
CA HIS A 86 3.21 1.33 17.97
C HIS A 86 1.93 2.15 17.85
N LEU A 87 1.36 2.28 16.66
CA LEU A 87 0.10 3.02 16.45
C LEU A 87 -1.05 2.48 17.29
N ILE A 88 -1.06 1.16 17.58
CA ILE A 88 -2.07 0.55 18.44
C ILE A 88 -2.07 1.09 19.87
N ASP A 89 -1.00 1.77 20.28
CA ASP A 89 -0.83 2.34 21.63
C ASP A 89 -1.58 3.65 21.80
N PHE A 90 -2.01 4.29 20.72
CA PHE A 90 -2.71 5.59 20.81
C PHE A 90 -4.08 5.46 21.46
N MET A 91 -4.87 4.45 21.07
CA MET A 91 -6.20 4.29 21.66
C MET A 91 -6.16 4.08 23.18
N PRO A 92 -5.38 3.13 23.74
CA PRO A 92 -5.28 3.00 25.18
C PRO A 92 -4.70 4.26 25.87
N THR A 93 -3.80 4.99 25.20
CA THR A 93 -3.27 6.26 25.74
C THR A 93 -4.35 7.32 25.84
N VAL A 94 -5.15 7.48 24.79
CA VAL A 94 -6.25 8.46 24.77
C VAL A 94 -7.30 8.11 25.83
N LEU A 95 -7.64 6.83 25.95
CA LEU A 95 -8.59 6.38 26.96
C LEU A 95 -8.09 6.65 28.38
N GLU A 96 -6.83 6.34 28.68
CA GLU A 96 -6.25 6.61 29.99
C GLU A 96 -6.24 8.10 30.32
N VAL A 97 -5.79 8.94 29.37
CA VAL A 97 -5.76 10.40 29.55
C VAL A 97 -7.16 10.99 29.72
N ALA A 98 -8.13 10.49 28.97
CA ALA A 98 -9.52 10.92 29.02
C ALA A 98 -10.33 10.29 30.15
N GLN A 99 -9.74 9.36 30.92
CA GLN A 99 -10.44 8.56 31.94
C GLN A 99 -11.65 7.81 31.34
N GLY A 100 -11.51 7.37 30.09
CA GLY A 100 -12.54 6.65 29.36
C GLY A 100 -12.38 5.14 29.47
N GLU A 101 -13.46 4.42 29.23
CA GLU A 101 -13.46 2.96 29.19
C GLU A 101 -13.55 2.46 27.75
N TYR A 102 -12.88 1.34 27.48
CA TYR A 102 -13.01 0.64 26.21
C TYR A 102 -14.20 -0.30 26.28
N PRO A 103 -15.18 -0.22 25.37
CA PRO A 103 -16.37 -1.04 25.43
C PRO A 103 -16.09 -2.51 25.07
N GLU A 104 -16.69 -3.45 25.77
CA GLU A 104 -16.67 -4.87 25.42
C GLU A 104 -17.56 -5.17 24.19
N SER A 105 -18.60 -4.37 24.00
CA SER A 105 -19.51 -4.51 22.87
C SER A 105 -19.93 -3.15 22.32
N HIS A 106 -20.22 -3.08 21.01
CA HIS A 106 -20.78 -1.91 20.35
C HIS A 106 -21.90 -2.33 19.41
N ARG A 107 -23.08 -1.76 19.58
CA ARG A 107 -24.29 -2.04 18.78
C ARG A 107 -24.66 -3.53 18.71
N GLY A 108 -24.40 -4.27 19.81
CA GLY A 108 -24.71 -5.69 19.91
C GLY A 108 -23.62 -6.63 19.39
N GLU A 109 -22.53 -6.11 18.86
CA GLU A 109 -21.37 -6.88 18.41
C GLU A 109 -20.23 -6.79 19.40
N GLU A 110 -19.52 -7.90 19.60
CA GLU A 110 -18.31 -7.95 20.42
C GLU A 110 -17.19 -7.12 19.81
N VAL A 111 -16.52 -6.29 20.61
CA VAL A 111 -15.41 -5.47 20.18
C VAL A 111 -14.09 -6.19 20.45
N HIS A 112 -13.18 -6.18 19.46
CA HIS A 112 -11.85 -6.74 19.66
C HIS A 112 -11.12 -6.04 20.81
N PRO A 113 -10.46 -6.79 21.71
CA PRO A 113 -9.70 -6.19 22.80
C PRO A 113 -8.52 -5.36 22.28
N LEU A 114 -8.12 -4.36 23.04
CA LEU A 114 -6.97 -3.55 22.73
C LEU A 114 -5.67 -4.37 22.79
N GLU A 115 -4.89 -4.36 21.73
CA GLU A 115 -3.56 -4.98 21.64
C GLU A 115 -2.45 -4.04 22.11
N GLY A 116 -2.73 -2.74 22.12
CA GLY A 116 -1.80 -1.67 22.48
C GLY A 116 -1.63 -1.50 23.98
N ARG A 117 -0.63 -0.73 24.35
CA ARG A 117 -0.35 -0.30 25.73
C ARG A 117 -0.31 1.22 25.79
N SER A 118 -0.84 1.81 26.85
CA SER A 118 -0.79 3.25 27.02
C SER A 118 0.64 3.78 27.06
N LEU A 119 0.85 4.90 26.39
CA LEU A 119 2.09 5.68 26.42
C LEU A 119 2.13 6.68 27.57
N PHE A 120 1.03 6.82 28.34
CA PHE A 120 0.94 7.76 29.42
C PHE A 120 2.06 7.66 30.47
N PRO A 121 2.53 6.45 30.86
CA PRO A 121 3.70 6.33 31.73
C PRO A 121 4.94 7.05 31.21
N PHE A 122 5.15 7.06 29.88
CA PHE A 122 6.23 7.84 29.29
C PHE A 122 6.00 9.35 29.47
N PHE A 123 4.78 9.84 29.35
CA PHE A 123 4.46 11.24 29.60
C PHE A 123 4.74 11.63 31.05
N GLN A 124 4.57 10.70 31.98
CA GLN A 124 4.86 10.89 33.41
C GLN A 124 6.31 10.64 33.80
N GLY A 125 7.18 10.38 32.84
CA GLY A 125 8.61 10.32 33.09
C GLY A 125 9.25 8.93 33.06
N ALA A 126 8.51 7.85 32.79
CA ALA A 126 9.11 6.54 32.58
C ALA A 126 10.08 6.58 31.38
N SER A 127 11.24 5.93 31.50
CA SER A 127 12.26 5.85 30.45
C SER A 127 12.16 4.58 29.64
N GLU A 128 11.64 3.52 30.21
CA GLU A 128 11.51 2.20 29.61
C GLU A 128 10.14 1.60 29.82
N ALA A 129 9.68 0.82 28.86
CA ALA A 129 8.52 -0.03 29.00
C ALA A 129 8.93 -1.48 29.25
N SER A 130 8.03 -2.27 29.83
CA SER A 130 8.20 -3.72 29.89
C SER A 130 8.34 -4.30 28.49
N GLU A 131 9.16 -5.35 28.38
CA GLU A 131 9.32 -6.07 27.11
C GLU A 131 7.98 -6.53 26.57
N ARG A 132 7.80 -6.41 25.25
CA ARG A 132 6.60 -6.83 24.56
C ARG A 132 6.90 -7.42 23.19
N VAL A 133 5.93 -8.13 22.67
CA VAL A 133 5.92 -8.63 21.30
C VAL A 133 5.14 -7.65 20.44
N LEU A 134 5.73 -7.27 19.29
CA LEU A 134 5.07 -6.50 18.25
C LEU A 134 5.05 -7.30 16.97
N CYS A 135 3.87 -7.57 16.45
CA CYS A 135 3.69 -8.26 15.19
C CYS A 135 3.18 -7.30 14.12
N PHE A 136 3.63 -7.53 12.89
CA PHE A 136 3.31 -6.70 11.75
C PHE A 136 2.93 -7.57 10.56
N ASP A 137 1.97 -7.10 9.79
CA ASP A 137 1.65 -7.63 8.47
C ASP A 137 1.17 -6.50 7.56
N HIS A 138 1.75 -6.42 6.37
CA HIS A 138 1.38 -5.43 5.38
C HIS A 138 1.76 -5.90 3.97
N PHE A 139 0.78 -6.11 3.09
CA PHE A 139 1.00 -6.60 1.74
C PHE A 139 1.95 -7.80 1.66
N GLU A 140 1.72 -8.82 2.50
CA GLU A 140 2.54 -10.03 2.60
C GLU A 140 3.94 -9.83 3.18
N SER A 141 4.37 -8.61 3.45
CA SER A 141 5.52 -8.37 4.31
C SER A 141 5.10 -8.59 5.74
N SER A 142 5.81 -9.44 6.45
CA SER A 142 5.47 -9.83 7.82
C SER A 142 6.67 -9.63 8.72
N ALA A 143 6.42 -9.30 9.99
CA ALA A 143 7.48 -9.25 10.97
C ALA A 143 6.95 -9.50 12.38
N ILE A 144 7.84 -9.97 13.24
CA ILE A 144 7.68 -10.01 14.70
C ILE A 144 8.93 -9.44 15.35
N ARG A 145 8.72 -8.56 16.31
CA ARG A 145 9.77 -8.02 17.16
C ARG A 145 9.51 -8.43 18.62
N LYS A 146 10.52 -9.01 19.25
CA LYS A 146 10.50 -9.41 20.66
C LYS A 146 11.81 -9.00 21.30
N GLY A 147 11.74 -8.03 22.20
CA GLY A 147 12.95 -7.41 22.74
C GLY A 147 13.86 -6.82 21.64
N GLY A 148 15.12 -7.22 21.64
CA GLY A 148 16.08 -6.86 20.60
C GLY A 148 15.98 -7.66 19.31
N TRP A 149 15.24 -8.76 19.29
CA TRP A 149 15.14 -9.66 18.15
C TRP A 149 14.02 -9.26 17.20
N LYS A 150 14.29 -9.36 15.90
CA LYS A 150 13.32 -9.17 14.85
C LYS A 150 13.43 -10.24 13.78
N LEU A 151 12.33 -10.96 13.57
CA LEU A 151 12.17 -11.85 12.43
C LEU A 151 11.30 -11.12 11.40
N VAL A 152 11.76 -10.99 10.17
CA VAL A 152 11.07 -10.24 9.12
C VAL A 152 11.17 -10.96 7.79
N ARG A 153 10.15 -10.82 6.95
CA ARG A 153 10.18 -11.24 5.54
C ARG A 153 9.62 -10.15 4.65
N GLY A 154 10.19 -10.03 3.46
CA GLY A 154 9.68 -9.14 2.42
C GLY A 154 8.38 -9.63 1.83
N ASN A 155 7.79 -8.81 0.96
CA ASN A 155 6.57 -9.14 0.24
C ASN A 155 6.86 -9.92 -1.06
N ASN A 156 5.81 -10.58 -1.60
CA ASN A 156 5.93 -11.41 -2.79
C ASN A 156 6.27 -10.62 -4.06
N ARG A 157 5.93 -9.34 -4.11
CA ARG A 157 6.20 -8.46 -5.26
C ARG A 157 7.68 -8.43 -5.64
N TYR A 158 8.55 -8.53 -4.63
CA TYR A 158 10.00 -8.54 -4.82
C TYR A 158 10.59 -9.96 -4.74
N LYS A 159 9.75 -11.01 -4.80
CA LYS A 159 10.15 -12.42 -4.71
C LYS A 159 10.95 -12.76 -3.45
N ASN A 160 10.84 -11.97 -2.41
CA ASN A 160 11.56 -12.14 -1.15
C ASN A 160 10.58 -12.50 -0.03
N ARG A 161 10.20 -13.78 0.01
CA ARG A 161 9.36 -14.36 1.08
C ARG A 161 10.16 -15.17 2.09
N ILE A 162 11.47 -15.06 2.06
CA ILE A 162 12.35 -15.76 2.98
C ILE A 162 12.42 -14.97 4.28
N TRP A 163 12.29 -15.67 5.40
CA TRP A 163 12.50 -15.07 6.70
C TRP A 163 13.96 -14.69 6.90
N GLU A 164 14.17 -13.55 7.50
CA GLU A 164 15.47 -12.98 7.90
C GLU A 164 15.40 -12.67 9.40
N LEU A 165 16.46 -12.94 10.14
CA LEU A 165 16.52 -12.72 11.59
C LEU A 165 17.62 -11.71 11.94
N TYR A 166 17.28 -10.71 12.75
CA TYR A 166 18.18 -9.63 13.12
C TYR A 166 18.19 -9.37 14.62
N ASP A 167 19.37 -8.99 15.15
CA ASP A 167 19.53 -8.48 16.50
C ASP A 167 19.58 -6.94 16.47
N LEU A 168 18.41 -6.30 16.60
CA LEU A 168 18.29 -4.84 16.54
C LEU A 168 19.01 -4.10 17.67
N SER A 169 19.44 -4.80 18.71
CA SER A 169 20.26 -4.19 19.77
C SER A 169 21.68 -3.84 19.29
N LYS A 170 22.16 -4.55 18.24
CA LYS A 170 23.47 -4.39 17.63
C LYS A 170 23.42 -3.92 16.20
N ASP A 171 22.42 -4.37 15.45
CA ASP A 171 22.26 -4.12 14.02
C ASP A 171 20.86 -3.57 13.69
N ARG A 172 20.68 -2.29 13.93
CA ARG A 172 19.42 -1.59 13.57
C ARG A 172 19.23 -1.37 12.08
N CYS A 173 20.27 -1.57 11.29
CA CYS A 173 20.22 -1.42 9.85
C CYS A 173 19.86 -2.72 9.12
N GLU A 174 19.70 -3.83 9.86
CA GLU A 174 19.32 -5.13 9.33
C GLU A 174 20.28 -5.61 8.22
N THR A 175 21.57 -5.50 8.49
CA THR A 175 22.66 -5.82 7.56
C THR A 175 23.18 -7.24 7.69
N GLU A 176 23.07 -7.85 8.88
CA GLU A 176 23.59 -9.17 9.19
C GLU A 176 22.44 -10.14 9.53
N ASN A 177 22.10 -11.00 8.56
CA ASN A 177 21.04 -11.98 8.73
C ASN A 177 21.52 -13.21 9.51
N LEU A 178 21.05 -13.35 10.74
CA LEU A 178 21.44 -14.39 11.69
C LEU A 178 20.57 -15.66 11.63
N ILE A 179 19.71 -15.81 10.61
CA ILE A 179 18.75 -16.93 10.57
C ILE A 179 19.44 -18.29 10.52
N SER A 180 20.58 -18.39 9.83
CA SER A 180 21.36 -19.62 9.72
C SER A 180 22.08 -19.96 11.02
N GLU A 181 22.44 -18.96 11.81
CA GLU A 181 23.14 -19.12 13.08
C GLU A 181 22.20 -19.43 14.24
N LYS A 182 20.96 -18.91 14.17
CA LYS A 182 19.96 -19.03 15.23
C LYS A 182 18.61 -19.62 14.72
N PRO A 183 18.63 -20.79 14.07
CA PRO A 183 17.42 -21.35 13.44
C PRO A 183 16.33 -21.73 14.44
N LYS A 184 16.70 -22.05 15.69
CA LYS A 184 15.71 -22.35 16.76
C LYS A 184 14.92 -21.10 17.13
N LEU A 185 15.61 -19.98 17.37
CA LEU A 185 14.98 -18.70 17.70
C LEU A 185 14.10 -18.21 16.55
N ALA A 186 14.55 -18.35 15.30
CA ALA A 186 13.75 -17.99 14.14
C ALA A 186 12.43 -18.77 14.09
N LYS A 187 12.46 -20.10 14.34
CA LYS A 187 11.26 -20.93 14.39
C LYS A 187 10.33 -20.59 15.56
N GLU A 188 10.86 -20.25 16.72
CA GLU A 188 10.07 -19.80 17.87
C GLU A 188 9.32 -18.50 17.55
N LEU A 189 10.02 -17.50 16.99
CA LEU A 189 9.42 -16.24 16.59
C LEU A 189 8.40 -16.41 15.46
N GLU A 190 8.69 -17.25 14.47
CA GLU A 190 7.73 -17.57 13.40
C GLU A 190 6.46 -18.21 13.96
N ALA A 191 6.57 -19.17 14.88
CA ALA A 191 5.43 -19.79 15.51
C ALA A 191 4.59 -18.79 16.32
N GLU A 192 5.23 -17.86 17.01
CA GLU A 192 4.55 -16.80 17.76
C GLU A 192 3.84 -15.83 16.81
N TRP A 193 4.47 -15.44 15.69
CA TRP A 193 3.83 -14.63 14.65
C TRP A 193 2.62 -15.35 14.04
N LEU A 194 2.73 -16.65 13.72
CA LEU A 194 1.63 -17.44 13.18
C LEU A 194 0.44 -17.53 14.14
N ALA A 195 0.72 -17.68 15.44
CA ALA A 195 -0.32 -17.69 16.46
C ALA A 195 -1.06 -16.36 16.54
N TRP A 196 -0.31 -15.23 16.47
CA TRP A 196 -0.88 -13.89 16.41
C TRP A 196 -1.70 -13.70 15.13
N ALA A 197 -1.16 -14.06 13.96
CA ALA A 197 -1.82 -13.92 12.67
C ALA A 197 -3.16 -14.70 12.63
N LYS A 198 -3.18 -15.91 13.21
CA LYS A 198 -4.41 -16.71 13.34
C LYS A 198 -5.44 -16.01 14.23
N ARG A 199 -5.03 -15.49 15.41
CA ARG A 199 -5.90 -14.76 16.34
C ARG A 199 -6.48 -13.50 15.71
N MET A 200 -5.66 -12.76 14.96
CA MET A 200 -6.05 -11.52 14.26
C MET A 200 -6.76 -11.78 12.93
N LYS A 201 -6.99 -13.06 12.59
CA LYS A 201 -7.63 -13.48 11.32
C LYS A 201 -6.93 -12.86 10.08
N ILE A 202 -5.60 -12.69 10.15
CA ILE A 202 -4.82 -12.23 9.03
C ILE A 202 -4.78 -13.35 7.98
N SER A 203 -5.43 -13.09 6.87
CA SER A 203 -5.32 -13.97 5.71
C SER A 203 -4.10 -13.55 4.91
N PRO A 204 -3.15 -14.45 4.66
CA PRO A 204 -2.09 -14.17 3.71
C PRO A 204 -2.69 -13.71 2.39
N TYR A 205 -2.13 -12.65 1.80
CA TYR A 205 -2.68 -12.05 0.58
C TYR A 205 -2.88 -13.07 -0.56
N TYR A 206 -1.99 -14.05 -0.69
CA TYR A 206 -2.14 -15.13 -1.66
C TYR A 206 -3.33 -16.06 -1.35
N GLU A 207 -3.63 -16.38 -0.08
CA GLU A 207 -4.84 -17.14 0.28
C GLU A 207 -6.11 -16.33 0.04
N PHE A 208 -6.05 -15.01 0.28
CA PHE A 208 -7.13 -14.10 -0.08
C PHE A 208 -7.33 -14.06 -1.59
N VAL A 209 -6.25 -13.98 -2.36
CA VAL A 209 -6.25 -14.00 -3.83
C VAL A 209 -6.68 -15.37 -4.37
N GLU A 210 -6.32 -16.48 -3.71
CA GLU A 210 -6.78 -17.82 -4.07
C GLU A 210 -8.26 -18.04 -3.77
N LYS A 211 -8.74 -17.57 -2.60
CA LYS A 211 -10.17 -17.65 -2.20
C LYS A 211 -11.04 -16.62 -2.89
N ASN A 212 -10.49 -15.50 -3.24
CA ASN A 212 -11.11 -14.43 -4.00
C ASN A 212 -10.21 -14.15 -5.21
N PRO A 213 -10.13 -15.07 -6.18
CA PRO A 213 -9.29 -14.83 -7.33
C PRO A 213 -9.71 -13.48 -7.90
N PRO A 214 -8.78 -12.56 -8.20
CA PRO A 214 -9.09 -11.40 -8.97
C PRO A 214 -9.84 -11.92 -10.19
N ARG A 215 -11.08 -11.48 -10.40
CA ARG A 215 -12.04 -11.98 -11.39
C ARG A 215 -11.27 -12.48 -12.58
N VAL A 216 -11.39 -13.76 -12.82
CA VAL A 216 -10.59 -14.60 -13.71
C VAL A 216 -9.77 -13.79 -14.70
N LEU A 217 -8.45 -13.73 -14.49
CA LEU A 217 -7.55 -13.13 -15.47
C LEU A 217 -7.74 -13.91 -16.75
N THR A 218 -8.44 -13.32 -17.69
CA THR A 218 -8.78 -13.96 -18.96
C THR A 218 -7.47 -14.29 -19.63
N LYS A 219 -7.28 -15.55 -20.00
CA LYS A 219 -6.18 -15.92 -20.89
C LYS A 219 -6.41 -15.16 -22.19
N ILE A 220 -5.58 -14.15 -22.45
CA ILE A 220 -5.66 -13.37 -23.68
C ILE A 220 -5.55 -14.34 -24.85
N ARG A 221 -6.60 -14.42 -25.65
CA ARG A 221 -6.59 -15.17 -26.88
C ARG A 221 -5.99 -14.30 -27.97
N LYS A 222 -4.70 -14.44 -28.21
CA LYS A 222 -4.05 -13.81 -29.37
C LYS A 222 -4.40 -14.65 -30.60
N ASN A 223 -5.15 -14.06 -31.52
CA ASN A 223 -5.37 -14.67 -32.83
C ASN A 223 -4.04 -14.65 -33.63
N PRO A 224 -3.75 -15.66 -34.47
CA PRO A 224 -2.59 -15.66 -35.36
C PRO A 224 -2.46 -14.42 -36.24
N LYS A 225 -3.55 -13.71 -36.51
CA LYS A 225 -3.57 -12.42 -37.25
C LYS A 225 -3.22 -11.20 -36.39
N GLY A 226 -2.84 -11.37 -35.12
CA GLY A 226 -2.44 -10.27 -34.22
C GLY A 226 -3.56 -9.58 -33.46
N TYR A 227 -4.80 -10.05 -33.55
CA TYR A 227 -5.93 -9.52 -32.80
C TYR A 227 -5.97 -10.06 -31.38
N TYR A 228 -6.42 -9.23 -30.46
CA TYR A 228 -6.76 -9.60 -29.09
C TYR A 228 -8.27 -9.57 -28.94
N LEU A 229 -8.85 -10.66 -28.44
CA LEU A 229 -10.29 -10.79 -28.26
C LEU A 229 -10.63 -10.76 -26.78
N PHE A 230 -11.55 -9.88 -26.41
CA PHE A 230 -12.08 -9.73 -25.06
C PHE A 230 -13.59 -9.89 -25.06
N GLN A 231 -14.13 -10.39 -23.96
CA GLN A 231 -15.55 -10.51 -23.72
C GLN A 231 -15.97 -9.62 -22.55
N HIS A 232 -17.26 -9.44 -22.40
CA HIS A 232 -17.82 -8.69 -21.28
C HIS A 232 -17.32 -9.22 -19.94
N GLY A 233 -16.80 -8.32 -19.10
CA GLY A 233 -16.26 -8.65 -17.78
C GLY A 233 -14.82 -9.16 -17.76
N ASP A 234 -14.16 -9.31 -18.92
CA ASP A 234 -12.75 -9.66 -18.98
C ASP A 234 -11.88 -8.62 -18.30
N GLN A 235 -10.98 -9.08 -17.45
CA GLN A 235 -9.97 -8.26 -16.80
C GLN A 235 -8.60 -8.87 -17.03
N VAL A 236 -7.66 -8.05 -17.45
CA VAL A 236 -6.30 -8.48 -17.78
C VAL A 236 -5.31 -7.68 -16.96
N ASN A 237 -4.35 -8.36 -16.35
CA ASN A 237 -3.30 -7.66 -15.63
C ASN A 237 -2.34 -6.93 -16.59
N ARG A 238 -1.58 -5.98 -16.03
CA ARG A 238 -0.64 -5.14 -16.80
C ARG A 238 0.38 -5.96 -17.59
N GLU A 239 0.84 -7.08 -17.04
CA GLU A 239 1.91 -7.90 -17.63
C GLU A 239 1.43 -8.72 -18.83
N GLN A 240 0.12 -8.98 -18.89
CA GLN A 240 -0.54 -9.73 -19.95
C GLN A 240 -1.31 -8.83 -20.92
N ALA A 241 -1.54 -7.58 -20.56
CA ALA A 241 -2.25 -6.64 -21.41
C ALA A 241 -1.46 -6.36 -22.70
N PRO A 242 -2.16 -6.18 -23.83
CA PRO A 242 -1.50 -5.82 -25.09
C PRO A 242 -0.70 -4.52 -24.95
N ASP A 243 0.56 -4.52 -25.38
CA ASP A 243 1.38 -3.32 -25.41
C ASP A 243 1.15 -2.54 -26.70
N PHE A 244 0.48 -1.39 -26.57
CA PHE A 244 0.21 -0.46 -27.65
C PHE A 244 1.11 0.78 -27.61
N THR A 245 2.09 0.81 -26.75
CA THR A 245 2.96 1.98 -26.56
C THR A 245 3.66 2.35 -27.89
N GLY A 246 3.40 3.55 -28.38
CA GLY A 246 4.00 4.06 -29.63
C GLY A 246 3.55 3.34 -30.89
N LYS A 247 2.48 2.57 -30.86
CA LYS A 247 1.95 1.80 -32.01
C LYS A 247 0.52 2.25 -32.32
N PRO A 248 0.14 2.32 -33.62
CA PRO A 248 -1.26 2.48 -33.98
C PRO A 248 -2.04 1.21 -33.61
N PHE A 249 -3.27 1.38 -33.17
CA PHE A 249 -4.17 0.28 -32.85
C PHE A 249 -5.60 0.63 -33.25
N GLU A 250 -6.40 -0.39 -33.41
CA GLU A 250 -7.83 -0.30 -33.71
C GLU A 250 -8.62 -1.01 -32.60
N LEU A 251 -9.69 -0.37 -32.15
CA LEU A 251 -10.65 -0.95 -31.21
C LEU A 251 -11.97 -1.22 -31.94
N ILE A 252 -12.37 -2.46 -31.96
CA ILE A 252 -13.68 -2.88 -32.50
C ILE A 252 -14.50 -3.42 -31.34
N VAL A 253 -15.63 -2.79 -31.07
CA VAL A 253 -16.54 -3.19 -30.00
C VAL A 253 -17.89 -3.53 -30.61
N SER A 254 -18.36 -4.76 -30.38
CA SER A 254 -19.72 -5.18 -30.65
C SER A 254 -20.52 -5.08 -29.36
N LEU A 255 -21.60 -4.33 -29.36
CA LEU A 255 -22.38 -4.10 -28.18
C LEU A 255 -23.87 -4.17 -28.47
N GLU A 256 -24.61 -4.85 -27.58
CA GLU A 256 -26.06 -4.80 -27.51
C GLU A 256 -26.43 -3.75 -26.45
N ARG A 257 -26.87 -2.61 -26.87
CA ARG A 257 -27.02 -1.45 -26.00
C ARG A 257 -28.33 -1.45 -25.19
N GLY A 258 -29.40 -1.89 -25.78
CA GLY A 258 -30.71 -1.73 -25.17
C GLY A 258 -31.01 -0.27 -24.78
N LYS A 259 -31.38 -0.03 -23.50
CA LYS A 259 -31.62 1.30 -22.93
C LYS A 259 -30.44 1.91 -22.20
N VAL A 260 -29.28 1.25 -22.22
CA VAL A 260 -28.08 1.73 -21.48
C VAL A 260 -27.54 2.97 -22.17
N LYS A 261 -27.38 4.05 -21.40
CA LYS A 261 -26.84 5.31 -21.88
C LYS A 261 -25.41 5.58 -21.43
N ASP A 262 -25.01 4.99 -20.30
CA ASP A 262 -23.72 5.25 -19.65
C ASP A 262 -23.02 3.97 -19.32
N GLY A 263 -21.70 3.93 -19.47
CA GLY A 263 -20.91 2.77 -19.07
C GLY A 263 -19.60 2.64 -19.83
N VAL A 264 -18.63 1.99 -19.19
CA VAL A 264 -17.32 1.72 -19.79
C VAL A 264 -17.39 0.48 -20.65
N LEU A 265 -17.00 0.60 -21.92
CA LEU A 265 -16.91 -0.48 -22.88
C LEU A 265 -15.55 -1.17 -22.80
N VAL A 266 -14.48 -0.40 -22.78
CA VAL A 266 -13.12 -0.89 -22.58
C VAL A 266 -12.27 0.19 -21.93
N SER A 267 -11.35 -0.21 -21.05
CA SER A 267 -10.34 0.69 -20.50
C SER A 267 -8.99 -0.02 -20.38
N HIS A 268 -7.92 0.72 -20.58
CA HIS A 268 -6.57 0.24 -20.46
C HIS A 268 -5.65 1.33 -19.93
N GLY A 269 -4.79 0.99 -18.97
CA GLY A 269 -3.84 1.92 -18.37
C GLY A 269 -4.24 2.38 -16.98
N GLY A 270 -3.74 3.53 -16.59
CA GLY A 270 -3.92 4.12 -15.26
C GLY A 270 -4.17 5.61 -15.30
N SER A 271 -4.04 6.26 -14.14
CA SER A 271 -4.34 7.67 -13.96
C SER A 271 -3.40 8.62 -14.75
N SER A 272 -2.17 8.20 -15.05
CA SER A 272 -1.19 9.02 -15.77
C SER A 272 -1.23 8.86 -17.28
N SER A 273 -1.45 7.63 -17.74
CA SER A 273 -1.47 7.29 -19.16
C SER A 273 -2.39 6.10 -19.39
N GLY A 274 -3.14 6.13 -20.47
CA GLY A 274 -4.08 5.10 -20.82
C GLY A 274 -5.20 5.62 -21.71
N TYR A 275 -6.14 4.74 -22.02
CA TYR A 275 -7.34 5.10 -22.75
C TYR A 275 -8.59 4.41 -22.18
N SER A 276 -9.74 4.99 -22.46
CA SER A 276 -11.03 4.41 -22.16
C SER A 276 -12.00 4.73 -23.30
N LEU A 277 -12.77 3.74 -23.71
CA LEU A 277 -13.92 3.89 -24.58
C LEU A 277 -15.17 3.66 -23.72
N TYR A 278 -16.07 4.60 -23.69
CA TYR A 278 -17.27 4.55 -22.86
C TYR A 278 -18.46 5.26 -23.50
N LEU A 279 -19.63 5.04 -22.94
CA LEU A 279 -20.85 5.78 -23.27
C LEU A 279 -21.08 6.87 -22.22
N ASP A 280 -21.45 8.04 -22.68
CA ASP A 280 -21.85 9.22 -21.89
C ASP A 280 -23.12 9.81 -22.52
N ASP A 281 -24.25 9.71 -21.82
CA ASP A 281 -25.59 10.02 -22.34
C ASP A 281 -25.86 9.43 -23.75
N GLY A 282 -25.41 8.20 -23.94
CA GLY A 282 -25.56 7.43 -25.17
C GLY A 282 -24.55 7.77 -26.27
N ARG A 283 -23.68 8.73 -26.12
CA ARG A 283 -22.60 9.08 -27.06
C ARG A 283 -21.39 8.22 -26.81
N ILE A 284 -20.67 7.88 -27.85
CA ILE A 284 -19.36 7.23 -27.71
C ILE A 284 -18.33 8.29 -27.36
N VAL A 285 -17.59 8.05 -26.29
CA VAL A 285 -16.45 8.88 -25.89
C VAL A 285 -15.20 8.01 -25.89
N PHE A 286 -14.19 8.43 -26.62
CA PHE A 286 -12.84 7.91 -26.53
C PHE A 286 -11.99 8.92 -25.75
N ALA A 287 -11.57 8.52 -24.57
CA ALA A 287 -10.67 9.30 -23.73
C ALA A 287 -9.28 8.70 -23.80
N CYS A 288 -8.29 9.50 -24.17
CA CYS A 288 -6.89 9.10 -24.16
C CYS A 288 -6.09 10.07 -23.29
N ARG A 289 -5.41 9.52 -22.29
CA ARG A 289 -4.51 10.30 -21.44
C ARG A 289 -3.07 9.92 -21.76
N ASN A 290 -2.28 10.92 -22.06
CA ASN A 290 -0.86 10.77 -22.31
C ASN A 290 -0.09 11.76 -21.45
N ARG A 291 0.79 11.26 -20.57
CA ARG A 291 1.58 12.07 -19.63
C ARG A 291 0.75 13.14 -18.90
N GLY A 292 -0.41 12.74 -18.40
CA GLY A 292 -1.33 13.63 -17.67
C GLY A 292 -2.26 14.47 -18.55
N THR A 293 -1.96 14.70 -19.83
CA THR A 293 -2.85 15.40 -20.74
C THR A 293 -3.99 14.50 -21.19
N LEU A 294 -5.22 14.95 -20.98
CA LEU A 294 -6.43 14.24 -21.39
C LEU A 294 -6.93 14.77 -22.72
N ASN A 295 -7.06 13.89 -23.69
CA ASN A 295 -7.70 14.15 -24.99
C ASN A 295 -8.99 13.38 -25.06
N LEU A 296 -10.07 14.03 -25.50
CA LEU A 296 -11.39 13.45 -25.65
C LEU A 296 -11.83 13.56 -27.09
N LEU A 297 -12.34 12.46 -27.62
CA LEU A 297 -13.10 12.40 -28.87
C LEU A 297 -14.48 11.91 -28.54
N MET A 298 -15.52 12.62 -28.98
CA MET A 298 -16.92 12.28 -28.72
C MET A 298 -17.69 12.23 -30.02
N SER A 299 -18.59 11.26 -30.15
CA SER A 299 -19.52 11.23 -31.28
C SER A 299 -20.48 12.42 -31.25
N ASN A 300 -20.81 12.95 -32.43
CA ASN A 300 -21.76 14.08 -32.52
C ASN A 300 -23.15 13.71 -32.06
N GLU A 301 -23.55 12.45 -32.28
CA GLU A 301 -24.89 11.94 -31.96
C GLU A 301 -24.80 10.72 -31.02
N PRO A 302 -25.86 10.48 -30.21
CA PRO A 302 -25.95 9.25 -29.46
C PRO A 302 -26.08 8.04 -30.41
N LEU A 303 -25.58 6.89 -29.96
CA LEU A 303 -25.80 5.65 -30.68
C LEU A 303 -27.29 5.31 -30.74
N PRO A 304 -27.77 4.75 -31.86
CA PRO A 304 -29.13 4.24 -31.93
C PRO A 304 -29.37 3.16 -30.87
N THR A 305 -30.60 3.14 -30.35
CA THR A 305 -31.04 2.04 -29.47
C THR A 305 -31.39 0.84 -30.36
N GLY A 306 -30.66 -0.23 -30.23
CA GLY A 306 -30.85 -1.49 -30.94
C GLY A 306 -30.37 -2.65 -30.10
#